data_2dbeea4b8ea57b88e7908f690c6a4d49
#
_entry.id   2dbeea4b8ea57b88e7908f690c6a4d49
#
_cell.length_a   1.000
_cell.length_b   1.000
_cell.length_c   1.000
_cell.angle_alpha   90.00
_cell.angle_beta   90.00
_cell.angle_gamma   90.00
#
_symmetry.space_group_name_H-M   'P 1'
#
loop_
_entity.id
_entity.type
_entity.pdbx_description
1 polymer ?
#
loop_
_entity_poly.entity_id
_entity_poly.type
_entity_poly.pdbx_seq_one_letter_code
_entity_poly.pdbx_strand_id
1 'polypeptide(L)'
;MRQTTLQLLVDEFAYPHNLIAVEVPIEVAGVQKRCDAIVYNRQMQALMLIEFKAPSVHLTQEVFDQAAIYNRTLHVPLLMLCNGRESIVAQVNPTQYQFLPEIPRYDSL
;
A
#
# COMPACT_ATOMS: atom_id res chain seq x y z
N MET A 1 -8.98 1.76 -12.46
CA MET A 1 -8.39 0.82 -11.49
C MET A 1 -8.22 1.44 -10.10
N ARG A 2 -7.47 2.54 -9.99
CA ARG A 2 -7.20 3.15 -8.67
C ARG A 2 -8.48 3.52 -7.92
N GLN A 3 -9.37 4.26 -8.56
CA GLN A 3 -10.61 4.71 -7.91
C GLN A 3 -11.49 3.53 -7.50
N THR A 4 -11.58 2.50 -8.32
CA THR A 4 -12.35 1.31 -8.00
C THR A 4 -11.79 0.59 -6.77
N THR A 5 -10.47 0.44 -6.70
CA THR A 5 -9.82 -0.21 -5.55
C THR A 5 -9.99 0.61 -4.28
N LEU A 6 -9.81 1.94 -4.36
CA LEU A 6 -9.96 2.80 -3.19
C LEU A 6 -11.42 2.82 -2.72
N GLN A 7 -12.39 2.80 -3.65
CA GLN A 7 -13.79 2.74 -3.30
C GLN A 7 -14.13 1.41 -2.60
N LEU A 8 -13.53 0.32 -3.06
CA LEU A 8 -13.68 -0.99 -2.42
C LEU A 8 -13.18 -0.97 -0.97
N LEU A 9 -12.02 -0.35 -0.73
CA LEU A 9 -11.49 -0.22 0.63
C LEU A 9 -12.44 0.54 1.54
N VAL A 10 -13.03 1.62 1.04
CA VAL A 10 -13.99 2.41 1.81
C VAL A 10 -15.27 1.62 2.08
N ASP A 11 -15.83 0.99 1.04
CA ASP A 11 -17.14 0.35 1.12
C ASP A 11 -17.11 -1.01 1.83
N GLU A 12 -16.09 -1.82 1.55
CA GLU A 12 -16.05 -3.21 1.99
C GLU A 12 -15.13 -3.43 3.19
N PHE A 13 -14.11 -2.58 3.37
CA PHE A 13 -13.10 -2.78 4.41
C PHE A 13 -13.06 -1.65 5.44
N ALA A 14 -14.05 -0.76 5.39
CA ALA A 14 -14.27 0.30 6.37
C ALA A 14 -13.13 1.33 6.47
N TYR A 15 -12.37 1.54 5.42
CA TYR A 15 -11.32 2.54 5.40
C TYR A 15 -11.93 3.94 5.34
N PRO A 16 -11.57 4.85 6.27
CA PRO A 16 -12.09 6.22 6.23
C PRO A 16 -11.60 6.95 4.99
N HIS A 17 -12.53 7.45 4.19
CA HIS A 17 -12.23 8.16 2.96
C HIS A 17 -11.23 9.31 3.17
N ASN A 18 -11.38 10.06 4.26
CA ASN A 18 -10.55 11.23 4.54
C ASN A 18 -9.17 10.90 5.10
N LEU A 19 -8.87 9.62 5.34
CA LEU A 19 -7.55 9.18 5.79
C LEU A 19 -6.76 8.47 4.71
N ILE A 20 -7.24 8.53 3.46
CA ILE A 20 -6.52 8.01 2.29
C ILE A 20 -6.04 9.19 1.46
N ALA A 21 -4.73 9.36 1.35
CA ALA A 21 -4.13 10.37 0.48
C ALA A 21 -3.65 9.70 -0.81
N VAL A 22 -3.81 10.37 -1.95
CA VAL A 22 -3.38 9.85 -3.24
C VAL A 22 -2.27 10.71 -3.84
N GLU A 23 -1.43 10.10 -4.67
CA GLU A 23 -0.35 10.77 -5.38
C GLU A 23 0.56 11.56 -4.44
N VAL A 24 0.98 10.91 -3.35
CA VAL A 24 1.78 11.57 -2.30
C VAL A 24 3.25 11.60 -2.72
N PRO A 25 3.87 12.79 -2.83
CA PRO A 25 5.31 12.87 -3.13
C PRO A 25 6.12 12.45 -1.91
N ILE A 26 7.15 11.63 -2.16
CA ILE A 26 8.08 11.19 -1.12
C ILE A 26 9.51 11.27 -1.64
N GLU A 27 10.47 11.31 -0.73
CA GLU A 27 11.88 11.26 -1.05
C GLU A 27 12.49 10.04 -0.38
N VAL A 28 13.13 9.17 -1.17
CA VAL A 28 13.78 7.96 -0.68
C VAL A 28 15.21 7.95 -1.18
N ALA A 29 16.18 7.99 -0.24
CA ALA A 29 17.61 7.99 -0.56
C ALA A 29 17.99 9.09 -1.57
N GLY A 30 17.40 10.29 -1.42
CA GLY A 30 17.68 11.41 -2.29
C GLY A 30 16.91 11.39 -3.61
N VAL A 31 16.13 10.36 -3.87
CA VAL A 31 15.34 10.23 -5.11
C VAL A 31 13.89 10.61 -4.84
N GLN A 32 13.36 11.50 -5.68
CA GLN A 32 11.95 11.88 -5.63
C GLN A 32 11.10 10.76 -6.21
N LYS A 33 10.07 10.37 -5.48
CA LYS A 33 9.13 9.34 -5.90
C LYS A 33 7.72 9.77 -5.51
N ARG A 34 6.71 9.26 -6.22
CA ARG A 34 5.32 9.50 -5.89
C ARG A 34 4.68 8.18 -5.47
N CYS A 35 4.10 8.15 -4.28
CA CYS A 35 3.29 7.02 -3.83
C CYS A 35 1.89 7.16 -4.39
N ASP A 36 1.33 6.06 -4.89
CA ASP A 36 -0.02 6.09 -5.46
C ASP A 36 -1.07 6.38 -4.41
N ALA A 37 -0.99 5.77 -3.24
CA ALA A 37 -1.87 6.07 -2.12
C ALA A 37 -1.21 5.68 -0.80
N ILE A 38 -1.59 6.40 0.26
CA ILE A 38 -1.16 6.11 1.63
C ILE A 38 -2.40 6.18 2.52
N VAL A 39 -2.59 5.16 3.36
CA VAL A 39 -3.64 5.15 4.37
C VAL A 39 -3.04 5.55 5.71
N TYR A 40 -3.69 6.51 6.38
CA TYR A 40 -3.23 7.04 7.67
C TYR A 40 -4.15 6.62 8.81
N ASN A 41 -3.60 6.59 10.03
CA ASN A 41 -4.42 6.52 11.23
C ASN A 41 -4.89 7.93 11.62
N ARG A 42 -5.65 8.03 12.71
CA ARG A 42 -6.22 9.32 13.14
C ARG A 42 -5.17 10.27 13.70
N GLN A 43 -3.98 9.77 14.03
CA GLN A 43 -2.83 10.57 14.45
C GLN A 43 -1.96 10.96 13.26
N MET A 44 -2.42 10.71 12.03
CA MET A 44 -1.71 11.01 10.78
C MET A 44 -0.40 10.25 10.63
N GLN A 45 -0.33 9.05 11.19
CA GLN A 45 0.78 8.14 10.96
C GLN A 45 0.40 7.20 9.81
N ALA A 46 1.34 6.94 8.90
CA ALA A 46 1.10 6.07 7.76
C ALA A 46 0.97 4.62 8.22
N LEU A 47 -0.14 3.97 7.84
CA LEU A 47 -0.43 2.58 8.18
C LEU A 47 -0.17 1.65 7.01
N MET A 48 -0.49 2.08 5.80
CA MET A 48 -0.40 1.24 4.60
C MET A 48 0.01 2.07 3.41
N LEU A 49 0.98 1.55 2.67
CA LEU A 49 1.38 2.09 1.38
C LEU A 49 0.71 1.26 0.29
N ILE A 50 0.08 1.91 -0.69
CA ILE A 50 -0.58 1.20 -1.79
C ILE A 50 0.09 1.61 -3.09
N GLU A 51 0.50 0.63 -3.89
CA GLU A 51 1.02 0.84 -5.24
C GLU A 51 0.15 0.14 -6.26
N PHE A 52 -0.17 0.85 -7.34
CA PHE A 52 -0.94 0.31 -8.45
C PHE A 52 0.00 0.00 -9.61
N LYS A 53 -0.12 -1.19 -10.15
CA LYS A 53 0.62 -1.64 -11.31
C LYS A 53 -0.35 -1.81 -12.48
N ALA A 54 0.17 -1.75 -13.71
CA ALA A 54 -0.66 -1.97 -14.90
C ALA A 54 -1.23 -3.40 -14.86
N PRO A 55 -2.42 -3.61 -15.46
CA PRO A 55 -3.04 -4.96 -15.47
C PRO A 55 -2.18 -6.02 -16.11
N SER A 56 -1.24 -5.65 -16.98
CA SER A 56 -0.32 -6.59 -17.63
C SER A 56 0.85 -7.00 -16.73
N VAL A 57 1.07 -6.33 -15.60
CA VAL A 57 2.17 -6.64 -14.70
C VAL A 57 1.71 -7.73 -13.73
N HIS A 58 2.45 -8.84 -13.71
CA HIS A 58 2.19 -9.90 -12.74
C HIS A 58 2.77 -9.51 -11.38
N LEU A 59 2.02 -9.76 -10.32
CA LEU A 59 2.45 -9.47 -8.96
C LEU A 59 3.33 -10.60 -8.44
N THR A 60 4.57 -10.62 -8.91
CA THR A 60 5.56 -11.64 -8.56
C THR A 60 6.29 -11.26 -7.28
N GLN A 61 7.04 -12.21 -6.76
CA GLN A 61 7.93 -11.99 -5.62
C GLN A 61 8.91 -10.83 -5.91
N GLU A 62 9.46 -10.79 -7.12
CA GLU A 62 10.43 -9.77 -7.51
C GLU A 62 9.80 -8.37 -7.51
N VAL A 63 8.59 -8.25 -8.04
CA VAL A 63 7.87 -6.97 -8.05
C VAL A 63 7.60 -6.50 -6.62
N PHE A 64 7.21 -7.42 -5.74
CA PHE A 64 6.96 -7.09 -4.35
C PHE A 64 8.26 -6.69 -3.63
N ASP A 65 9.35 -7.39 -3.89
CA ASP A 65 10.64 -7.09 -3.27
C ASP A 65 11.09 -5.66 -3.59
N GLN A 66 10.90 -5.22 -4.84
CA GLN A 66 11.27 -3.86 -5.23
C GLN A 66 10.43 -2.81 -4.48
N ALA A 67 9.14 -3.05 -4.35
CA ALA A 67 8.27 -2.15 -3.61
C ALA A 67 8.63 -2.13 -2.12
N ALA A 68 8.97 -3.28 -1.57
CA ALA A 68 9.34 -3.40 -0.16
C ALA A 68 10.61 -2.64 0.19
N ILE A 69 11.56 -2.52 -0.74
CA ILE A 69 12.79 -1.74 -0.52
C ILE A 69 12.45 -0.29 -0.17
N TYR A 70 11.55 0.34 -0.93
CA TYR A 70 11.13 1.71 -0.65
C TYR A 70 10.39 1.79 0.68
N ASN A 71 9.55 0.80 0.96
CA ASN A 71 8.76 0.81 2.20
C ASN A 71 9.63 0.66 3.46
N ARG A 72 10.74 -0.05 3.37
CA ARG A 72 11.68 -0.16 4.51
C ARG A 72 12.20 1.20 4.94
N THR A 73 12.51 2.07 3.98
CA THR A 73 12.98 3.42 4.27
C THR A 73 11.88 4.27 4.91
N LEU A 74 10.63 4.09 4.50
CA LEU A 74 9.51 4.86 5.01
C LEU A 74 8.95 4.31 6.33
N HIS A 75 9.27 3.08 6.68
CA HIS A 75 8.81 2.40 7.90
C HIS A 75 7.28 2.31 8.01
N VAL A 76 6.60 2.11 6.88
CA VAL A 76 5.16 1.90 6.87
C VAL A 76 4.88 0.41 7.12
N PRO A 77 4.01 0.06 8.09
CA PRO A 77 3.86 -1.34 8.51
C PRO A 77 3.18 -2.26 7.49
N LEU A 78 2.38 -1.72 6.58
CA LEU A 78 1.68 -2.51 5.57
C LEU A 78 1.97 -2.01 4.17
N LEU A 79 2.10 -2.95 3.23
CA LEU A 79 2.30 -2.66 1.83
C LEU A 79 1.30 -3.45 1.01
N MET A 80 0.55 -2.77 0.14
CA MET A 80 -0.41 -3.39 -0.77
C MET A 80 -0.01 -3.10 -2.21
N LEU A 81 0.01 -4.13 -3.04
CA LEU A 81 0.15 -4.01 -4.49
C LEU A 81 -1.13 -4.45 -5.16
N CYS A 82 -1.54 -3.73 -6.20
CA CYS A 82 -2.77 -4.02 -6.94
C CYS A 82 -2.53 -3.75 -8.41
N ASN A 83 -2.93 -4.69 -9.27
CA ASN A 83 -2.85 -4.51 -10.73
C ASN A 83 -4.22 -4.46 -11.40
N GLY A 84 -5.30 -4.32 -10.61
CA GLY A 84 -6.66 -4.29 -11.13
C GLY A 84 -7.28 -5.66 -11.32
N ARG A 85 -6.46 -6.74 -11.29
CA ARG A 85 -6.90 -8.12 -11.44
C ARG A 85 -6.76 -8.87 -10.13
N GLU A 86 -5.74 -8.52 -9.36
CA GLU A 86 -5.46 -9.12 -8.06
C GLU A 86 -4.81 -8.09 -7.15
N SER A 87 -4.85 -8.35 -5.85
CA SER A 87 -4.21 -7.51 -4.85
C SER A 87 -3.50 -8.39 -3.85
N ILE A 88 -2.31 -7.98 -3.43
CA ILE A 88 -1.57 -8.65 -2.37
C ILE A 88 -1.20 -7.64 -1.30
N VAL A 89 -1.26 -8.07 -0.05
CA VAL A 89 -0.96 -7.23 1.12
C VAL A 89 0.01 -7.99 2.00
N ALA A 90 1.00 -7.28 2.54
CA ALA A 90 1.95 -7.86 3.48
C ALA A 90 2.23 -6.92 4.64
N GLN A 91 2.51 -7.49 5.80
CA GLN A 91 3.14 -6.77 6.90
C GLN A 91 4.63 -6.70 6.59
N VAL A 92 5.21 -5.51 6.73
CA VAL A 92 6.61 -5.27 6.39
C VAL A 92 7.34 -4.77 7.64
N ASN A 93 8.48 -5.39 7.94
CA ASN A 93 9.38 -4.90 8.97
C ASN A 93 10.78 -4.71 8.36
N PRO A 94 11.76 -4.17 9.11
CA PRO A 94 13.06 -3.81 8.52
C PRO A 94 13.83 -4.95 7.86
N THR A 95 13.58 -6.20 8.25
CA THR A 95 14.36 -7.33 7.76
C THR A 95 13.57 -8.32 6.92
N GLN A 96 12.24 -8.33 7.01
CA GLN A 96 11.42 -9.31 6.31
C GLN A 96 9.99 -8.80 6.15
N TYR A 97 9.17 -9.53 5.40
CA TYR A 97 7.75 -9.25 5.28
C TYR A 97 6.97 -10.56 5.26
N GLN A 98 5.68 -10.47 5.60
CA GLN A 98 4.78 -11.61 5.66
C GLN A 98 3.49 -11.27 4.96
N PHE A 99 3.11 -12.09 3.96
CA PHE A 99 1.86 -11.89 3.24
C PHE A 99 0.67 -12.18 4.13
N LEU A 100 -0.37 -11.37 3.99
CA LEU A 100 -1.63 -11.58 4.67
C LEU A 100 -2.57 -12.35 3.74
N PRO A 101 -3.46 -13.20 4.29
CA PRO A 101 -4.38 -14.00 3.46
C PRO A 101 -5.44 -13.16 2.75
N GLU A 102 -5.72 -11.97 3.26
CA GLU A 102 -6.72 -11.07 2.69
C GLU A 102 -6.43 -9.63 3.08
N ILE A 103 -7.09 -8.69 2.43
CA ILE A 103 -7.00 -7.27 2.79
C ILE A 103 -7.63 -7.09 4.18
N PRO A 104 -6.88 -6.54 5.16
CA PRO A 104 -7.43 -6.33 6.49
C PRO A 104 -8.45 -5.19 6.49
N ARG A 105 -9.45 -5.29 7.35
CA ARG A 105 -10.36 -4.17 7.59
C ARG A 105 -9.60 -3.07 8.34
N TYR A 106 -10.00 -1.84 8.11
CA TYR A 106 -9.34 -0.69 8.75
C TYR A 106 -9.38 -0.77 10.28
N ASP A 107 -10.52 -1.22 10.82
CA ASP A 107 -10.71 -1.29 12.27
C ASP A 107 -9.85 -2.39 12.93
N SER A 108 -9.19 -3.23 12.16
CA SER A 108 -8.27 -4.23 12.70
C SER A 108 -6.79 -3.81 12.55
N LEU A 109 -6.54 -2.63 12.03
CA LEU A 109 -5.16 -2.13 11.87
C LEU A 109 -4.61 -1.52 13.16
#